data_1c2b09f2f6e92e2e2550f4aac7c526da
#
_entry.id   1c2b09f2f6e92e2e2550f4aac7c526da
#
_cell.length_a   1.000
_cell.length_b   1.000
_cell.length_c   1.000
_cell.angle_alpha   90.00
_cell.angle_beta   90.00
_cell.angle_gamma   90.00
#
_symmetry.space_group_name_H-M   'P 1'
#
loop_
_entity.id
_entity.type
_entity.pdbx_description
1 polymer ?
#
loop_
_entity_poly.entity_id
_entity_poly.type
_entity_poly.pdbx_seq_one_letter_code
_entity_poly.pdbx_strand_id
1 'polypeptide(L)'
;GKFPVYEAEECPTWPEFEAKQSYTANAANILKCVKQVKYAVDLRSTRPEYQGVLFQNKHIWAVEGHRAACCDDGGLDVETPFLVGVSALEQIKVFGAADMQISVADNWVLFQNEHVRLLAKRIQNVTPMTYESVVPQKWNEEFCFHRKDFVQALKYLLACIGKTDKPYVRFE
;
A
#
# COMPACT_ATOMS: atom_id res chain seq x y z
N GLY A 1 -8.45 -35.99 -14.50
CA GLY A 1 -8.86 -35.41 -13.19
C GLY A 1 -10.22 -34.77 -13.35
N LYS A 2 -11.09 -34.88 -12.33
CA LYS A 2 -12.36 -34.16 -12.30
C LYS A 2 -12.09 -32.79 -11.67
N PHE A 3 -12.45 -31.71 -12.37
CA PHE A 3 -12.41 -30.37 -11.82
C PHE A 3 -13.81 -30.05 -11.28
N PRO A 4 -13.93 -29.39 -10.11
CA PRO A 4 -15.22 -28.88 -9.67
C PRO A 4 -15.69 -27.81 -10.68
N VAL A 5 -16.93 -27.96 -11.11
CA VAL A 5 -17.60 -26.99 -12.00
C VAL A 5 -18.71 -26.36 -11.18
N TYR A 6 -18.80 -25.04 -11.21
CA TYR A 6 -19.89 -24.28 -10.60
C TYR A 6 -20.93 -23.94 -11.67
N GLU A 7 -22.18 -23.91 -11.29
CA GLU A 7 -23.24 -23.41 -12.17
C GLU A 7 -23.03 -21.91 -12.45
N ALA A 8 -23.48 -21.44 -13.61
CA ALA A 8 -23.27 -20.04 -14.01
C ALA A 8 -23.92 -19.05 -13.02
N GLU A 9 -25.03 -19.46 -12.40
CA GLU A 9 -25.76 -18.70 -11.40
C GLU A 9 -25.02 -18.57 -10.07
N GLU A 10 -24.06 -19.45 -9.80
CA GLU A 10 -23.20 -19.38 -8.60
C GLU A 10 -22.01 -18.41 -8.78
N CYS A 11 -21.77 -17.92 -10.00
CA CYS A 11 -20.73 -16.94 -10.23
C CYS A 11 -21.13 -15.60 -9.58
N PRO A 12 -20.24 -15.00 -8.75
CA PRO A 12 -20.48 -13.70 -8.17
C PRO A 12 -20.71 -12.64 -9.26
N THR A 13 -21.80 -11.92 -9.18
CA THR A 13 -22.04 -10.75 -10.03
C THR A 13 -21.14 -9.59 -9.60
N TRP A 14 -20.76 -8.74 -10.57
CA TRP A 14 -20.09 -7.51 -10.23
C TRP A 14 -21.01 -6.64 -9.36
N PRO A 15 -20.51 -6.09 -8.24
CA PRO A 15 -21.29 -5.19 -7.43
C PRO A 15 -21.63 -3.93 -8.23
N GLU A 16 -22.76 -3.33 -7.92
CA GLU A 16 -23.08 -1.99 -8.43
C GLU A 16 -21.97 -1.02 -8.01
N PHE A 17 -21.51 -0.21 -8.95
CA PHE A 17 -20.39 0.67 -8.78
C PHE A 17 -20.72 2.08 -9.28
N GLU A 18 -20.83 3.01 -8.37
CA GLU A 18 -20.97 4.44 -8.66
C GLU A 18 -19.71 5.18 -8.18
N ALA A 19 -18.94 5.67 -9.13
CA ALA A 19 -17.69 6.37 -8.83
C ALA A 19 -17.97 7.76 -8.23
N LYS A 20 -17.40 8.04 -7.07
CA LYS A 20 -17.40 9.37 -6.44
C LYS A 20 -16.19 10.22 -6.85
N GLN A 21 -15.11 9.55 -7.18
CA GLN A 21 -13.88 10.17 -7.65
C GLN A 21 -13.23 9.27 -8.69
N SER A 22 -12.51 9.88 -9.62
CA SER A 22 -11.77 9.14 -10.64
C SER A 22 -10.42 9.82 -10.91
N TYR A 23 -9.39 9.00 -11.07
CA TYR A 23 -8.02 9.41 -11.33
C TYR A 23 -7.44 8.59 -12.47
N THR A 24 -6.44 9.14 -13.14
CA THR A 24 -5.63 8.38 -14.11
C THR A 24 -4.20 8.30 -13.61
N ALA A 25 -3.63 7.11 -13.62
CA ALA A 25 -2.25 6.89 -13.21
C ALA A 25 -1.59 5.77 -14.00
N ASN A 26 -0.26 5.83 -14.09
CA ASN A 26 0.51 4.73 -14.65
C ASN A 26 0.61 3.56 -13.66
N ALA A 27 0.21 2.37 -14.09
CA ALA A 27 0.16 1.19 -13.24
C ALA A 27 1.53 0.79 -12.68
N ALA A 28 2.60 0.92 -13.46
CA ALA A 28 3.95 0.59 -13.01
C ALA A 28 4.43 1.54 -11.91
N ASN A 29 4.08 2.85 -11.99
CA ASN A 29 4.42 3.82 -10.96
C ASN A 29 3.69 3.51 -9.64
N ILE A 30 2.38 3.25 -9.70
CA ILE A 30 1.61 2.85 -8.52
C ILE A 30 2.19 1.58 -7.91
N LEU A 31 2.47 0.55 -8.71
CA LEU A 31 3.04 -0.70 -8.23
C LEU A 31 4.43 -0.51 -7.60
N LYS A 32 5.26 0.38 -8.16
CA LYS A 32 6.56 0.77 -7.59
C LYS A 32 6.37 1.37 -6.19
N CYS A 33 5.47 2.33 -6.02
CA CYS A 33 5.17 2.95 -4.74
C CYS A 33 4.63 1.93 -3.73
N VAL A 34 3.67 1.10 -4.13
CA VAL A 34 3.14 0.03 -3.27
C VAL A 34 4.25 -0.91 -2.78
N LYS A 35 5.16 -1.33 -3.65
CA LYS A 35 6.30 -2.17 -3.27
C LYS A 35 7.24 -1.49 -2.26
N GLN A 36 7.38 -0.17 -2.34
CA GLN A 36 8.23 0.60 -1.43
C GLN A 36 7.61 0.79 -0.05
N VAL A 37 6.28 0.84 0.07
CA VAL A 37 5.59 1.13 1.34
C VAL A 37 5.00 -0.09 2.02
N LYS A 38 4.71 -1.17 1.30
CA LYS A 38 3.96 -2.34 1.81
C LYS A 38 4.58 -3.01 3.05
N TYR A 39 5.89 -2.85 3.29
CA TYR A 39 6.55 -3.41 4.48
C TYR A 39 6.10 -2.75 5.79
N ALA A 40 5.48 -1.57 5.71
CA ALA A 40 4.91 -0.86 6.84
C ALA A 40 3.41 -1.18 7.05
N VAL A 41 2.88 -2.21 6.40
CA VAL A 41 1.52 -2.72 6.61
C VAL A 41 1.54 -3.85 7.63
N ASP A 42 0.63 -3.81 8.60
CA ASP A 42 0.40 -4.89 9.55
C ASP A 42 -0.97 -5.55 9.34
N LEU A 43 -0.97 -6.65 8.61
CA LEU A 43 -2.20 -7.42 8.31
C LEU A 43 -2.82 -8.09 9.55
N ARG A 44 -2.10 -8.15 10.68
CA ARG A 44 -2.58 -8.75 11.93
C ARG A 44 -3.12 -7.71 12.92
N SER A 45 -2.97 -6.44 12.61
CA SER A 45 -3.46 -5.36 13.45
C SER A 45 -4.98 -5.41 13.59
N THR A 46 -5.47 -5.06 14.75
CA THR A 46 -6.91 -4.81 14.98
C THR A 46 -7.38 -3.46 14.44
N ARG A 47 -6.44 -2.59 14.05
CA ARG A 47 -6.71 -1.27 13.50
C ARG A 47 -6.76 -1.34 11.98
N PRO A 48 -7.92 -1.04 11.35
CA PRO A 48 -8.06 -1.12 9.90
C PRO A 48 -7.07 -0.24 9.14
N GLU A 49 -6.73 0.92 9.68
CA GLU A 49 -5.78 1.87 9.07
C GLU A 49 -4.37 1.30 8.87
N TYR A 50 -3.99 0.26 9.63
CA TYR A 50 -2.68 -0.40 9.50
C TYR A 50 -2.68 -1.58 8.52
N GLN A 51 -3.86 -2.00 8.04
CA GLN A 51 -4.01 -3.21 7.22
C GLN A 51 -3.87 -2.98 5.71
N GLY A 52 -3.61 -1.75 5.28
CA GLY A 52 -3.55 -1.42 3.86
C GLY A 52 -2.60 -0.29 3.53
N VAL A 53 -2.63 0.09 2.28
CA VAL A 53 -1.92 1.25 1.74
C VAL A 53 -2.92 2.38 1.54
N LEU A 54 -2.61 3.54 2.10
CA LEU A 54 -3.41 4.75 2.03
C LEU A 54 -2.96 5.61 0.85
N PHE A 55 -3.94 6.07 0.08
CA PHE A 55 -3.80 7.06 -0.96
C PHE A 55 -4.38 8.38 -0.45
N GLN A 56 -3.56 9.41 -0.36
CA GLN A 56 -3.96 10.70 0.21
C GLN A 56 -3.12 11.83 -0.38
N ASN A 57 -3.75 12.87 -0.91
CA ASN A 57 -3.05 13.94 -1.60
C ASN A 57 -2.10 13.34 -2.67
N LYS A 58 -0.82 13.70 -2.63
CA LYS A 58 0.22 13.16 -3.53
C LYS A 58 0.96 11.95 -2.93
N HIS A 59 0.54 11.49 -1.76
CA HIS A 59 1.21 10.45 -1.00
C HIS A 59 0.55 9.09 -1.17
N ILE A 60 1.34 8.08 -1.44
CA ILE A 60 1.00 6.67 -1.30
C ILE A 60 1.80 6.15 -0.11
N TRP A 61 1.14 5.80 0.97
CA TRP A 61 1.83 5.51 2.20
C TRP A 61 1.18 4.38 3.02
N ALA A 62 1.95 3.80 3.91
CA ALA A 62 1.50 2.81 4.87
C ALA A 62 2.11 3.09 6.23
N VAL A 63 1.41 2.71 7.27
CA VAL A 63 1.83 2.92 8.65
C VAL A 63 1.40 1.77 9.52
N GLU A 64 2.20 1.46 10.51
CA GLU A 64 1.85 0.61 11.64
C GLU A 64 2.43 1.23 12.93
N GLY A 65 2.25 0.58 14.08
CA GLY A 65 2.59 1.18 15.38
C GLY A 65 4.04 1.65 15.57
N HIS A 66 4.98 1.22 14.72
CA HIS A 66 6.42 1.48 14.88
C HIS A 66 7.11 2.06 13.66
N ARG A 67 6.45 2.09 12.51
CA ARG A 67 7.06 2.56 11.26
C ARG A 67 6.03 3.12 10.31
N ALA A 68 6.47 4.08 9.53
CA ALA A 68 5.72 4.63 8.40
C ALA A 68 6.61 4.62 7.16
N ALA A 69 6.00 4.44 6.00
CA ALA A 69 6.66 4.49 4.71
C ALA A 69 5.80 5.29 3.73
N CYS A 70 6.42 6.18 2.99
CA CYS A 70 5.76 7.04 2.02
C CYS A 70 6.46 7.00 0.66
N CYS A 71 5.69 7.12 -0.39
CA CYS A 71 6.15 7.29 -1.75
C CYS A 71 5.30 8.37 -2.44
N ASP A 72 5.97 9.36 -3.02
CA ASP A 72 5.33 10.51 -3.68
C ASP A 72 5.32 10.38 -5.20
N ASP A 73 5.92 9.31 -5.74
CA ASP A 73 6.09 9.08 -7.19
C ASP A 73 4.84 8.49 -7.87
N GLY A 74 3.72 8.39 -7.19
CA GLY A 74 2.51 7.71 -7.71
C GLY A 74 1.81 8.46 -8.85
N GLY A 75 2.08 9.76 -8.99
CA GLY A 75 1.45 10.60 -10.02
C GLY A 75 -0.04 10.86 -9.78
N LEU A 76 -0.51 10.69 -8.54
CA LEU A 76 -1.89 10.92 -8.13
C LEU A 76 -1.98 12.14 -7.21
N ASP A 77 -3.06 12.89 -7.34
CA ASP A 77 -3.47 13.90 -6.36
C ASP A 77 -4.87 13.54 -5.87
N VAL A 78 -4.94 12.94 -4.70
CA VAL A 78 -6.15 12.30 -4.17
C VAL A 78 -6.84 13.26 -3.21
N GLU A 79 -8.00 13.79 -3.60
CA GLU A 79 -8.77 14.73 -2.78
C GLU A 79 -9.37 14.07 -1.54
N THR A 80 -10.03 12.92 -1.73
CA THR A 80 -10.60 12.17 -0.61
C THR A 80 -9.81 10.87 -0.39
N PRO A 81 -9.17 10.72 0.76
CA PRO A 81 -8.33 9.56 1.05
C PRO A 81 -9.06 8.23 0.95
N PHE A 82 -8.37 7.22 0.43
CA PHE A 82 -8.90 5.86 0.41
C PHE A 82 -7.80 4.83 0.72
N LEU A 83 -8.21 3.74 1.37
CA LEU A 83 -7.33 2.67 1.84
C LEU A 83 -7.66 1.36 1.15
N VAL A 84 -6.63 0.69 0.60
CA VAL A 84 -6.78 -0.58 -0.12
C VAL A 84 -5.78 -1.61 0.40
N GLY A 85 -6.23 -2.86 0.52
CA GLY A 85 -5.38 -3.96 0.95
C GLY A 85 -4.25 -4.27 -0.03
N VAL A 86 -3.08 -4.60 0.50
CA VAL A 86 -1.85 -4.87 -0.28
C VAL A 86 -2.07 -5.99 -1.31
N SER A 87 -2.80 -7.05 -0.95
CA SER A 87 -3.04 -8.19 -1.84
C SER A 87 -3.75 -7.79 -3.14
N ALA A 88 -4.70 -6.87 -3.06
CA ALA A 88 -5.38 -6.33 -4.23
C ALA A 88 -4.45 -5.42 -5.05
N LEU A 89 -3.70 -4.55 -4.37
CA LEU A 89 -2.76 -3.63 -5.02
C LEU A 89 -1.61 -4.35 -5.75
N GLU A 90 -1.17 -5.49 -5.25
CA GLU A 90 -0.16 -6.30 -5.94
C GLU A 90 -0.67 -6.89 -7.27
N GLN A 91 -1.98 -7.00 -7.45
CA GLN A 91 -2.57 -7.43 -8.72
C GLN A 91 -2.56 -6.34 -9.80
N ILE A 92 -2.28 -5.09 -9.47
CA ILE A 92 -2.10 -4.01 -10.46
C ILE A 92 -1.01 -4.37 -11.50
N LYS A 93 -0.12 -5.31 -11.18
CA LYS A 93 0.85 -5.88 -12.14
C LYS A 93 0.23 -6.36 -13.46
N VAL A 94 -1.05 -6.73 -13.48
CA VAL A 94 -1.74 -7.20 -14.70
C VAL A 94 -1.91 -6.11 -15.76
N PHE A 95 -1.83 -4.84 -15.35
CA PHE A 95 -1.88 -3.69 -16.27
C PHE A 95 -0.52 -3.40 -16.95
N GLY A 96 0.57 -4.03 -16.47
CA GLY A 96 1.91 -3.77 -16.99
C GLY A 96 2.37 -2.33 -16.75
N ALA A 97 2.83 -1.66 -17.81
CA ALA A 97 3.23 -0.25 -17.79
C ALA A 97 2.15 0.69 -18.39
N ALA A 98 0.93 0.18 -18.61
CA ALA A 98 -0.14 0.98 -19.18
C ALA A 98 -0.70 1.96 -18.14
N ASP A 99 -1.31 3.02 -18.64
CA ASP A 99 -2.13 3.89 -17.83
C ASP A 99 -3.45 3.18 -17.49
N MET A 100 -3.94 3.43 -16.30
CA MET A 100 -5.20 2.91 -15.80
C MET A 100 -6.01 4.01 -15.15
N GLN A 101 -7.32 3.88 -15.26
CA GLN A 101 -8.26 4.67 -14.50
C GLN A 101 -8.46 4.03 -13.13
N ILE A 102 -8.45 4.85 -12.09
CA ILE A 102 -8.74 4.47 -10.71
C ILE A 102 -10.02 5.18 -10.33
N SER A 103 -11.10 4.44 -10.12
CA SER A 103 -12.40 4.98 -9.72
C SER A 103 -12.72 4.52 -8.31
N VAL A 104 -13.08 5.47 -7.44
CA VAL A 104 -13.31 5.22 -6.01
C VAL A 104 -14.78 5.42 -5.68
N ALA A 105 -15.39 4.40 -5.10
CA ALA A 105 -16.72 4.41 -4.53
C ALA A 105 -16.67 4.24 -2.99
N ASP A 106 -17.83 4.17 -2.35
CA ASP A 106 -17.87 4.01 -0.88
C ASP A 106 -17.19 2.74 -0.41
N ASN A 107 -17.50 1.61 -1.04
CA ASN A 107 -17.06 0.28 -0.61
C ASN A 107 -15.95 -0.31 -1.49
N TRP A 108 -15.72 0.28 -2.67
CA TRP A 108 -14.92 -0.33 -3.71
C TRP A 108 -13.98 0.66 -4.38
N VAL A 109 -12.88 0.14 -4.88
CA VAL A 109 -11.97 0.84 -5.79
C VAL A 109 -11.83 -0.01 -7.05
N LEU A 110 -12.15 0.56 -8.19
CA LEU A 110 -12.02 -0.06 -9.49
C LEU A 110 -10.77 0.49 -10.20
N PHE A 111 -9.87 -0.39 -10.54
CA PHE A 111 -8.74 -0.14 -11.42
C PHE A 111 -9.09 -0.71 -12.79
N GLN A 112 -9.03 0.09 -13.85
CA GLN A 112 -9.41 -0.40 -15.17
C GLN A 112 -8.64 0.29 -16.31
N ASN A 113 -8.50 -0.45 -17.41
CA ASN A 113 -8.17 0.07 -18.73
C ASN A 113 -9.08 -0.59 -19.77
N GLU A 114 -8.76 -0.49 -21.06
CA GLU A 114 -9.58 -1.06 -22.15
C GLU A 114 -9.75 -2.59 -22.04
N HIS A 115 -8.79 -3.30 -21.46
CA HIS A 115 -8.71 -4.76 -21.49
C HIS A 115 -8.91 -5.42 -20.12
N VAL A 116 -8.60 -4.70 -19.02
CA VAL A 116 -8.55 -5.28 -17.69
C VAL A 116 -9.35 -4.44 -16.70
N ARG A 117 -10.10 -5.13 -15.84
CA ARG A 117 -10.79 -4.54 -14.69
C ARG A 117 -10.39 -5.30 -13.43
N LEU A 118 -9.96 -4.58 -12.41
CA LEU A 118 -9.62 -5.09 -11.09
C LEU A 118 -10.44 -4.33 -10.06
N LEU A 119 -11.36 -5.02 -9.41
CA LEU A 119 -12.17 -4.45 -8.34
C LEU A 119 -11.59 -4.86 -6.99
N ALA A 120 -11.31 -3.90 -6.15
CA ALA A 120 -10.78 -4.09 -4.81
C ALA A 120 -11.75 -3.52 -3.77
N LYS A 121 -11.93 -4.24 -2.66
CA LYS A 121 -12.71 -3.72 -1.53
C LYS A 121 -11.91 -2.62 -0.84
N ARG A 122 -12.55 -1.49 -0.60
CA ARG A 122 -12.01 -0.39 0.19
C ARG A 122 -12.04 -0.77 1.68
N ILE A 123 -10.94 -0.58 2.39
CA ILE A 123 -10.93 -0.73 3.84
C ILE A 123 -11.62 0.49 4.44
N GLN A 124 -12.64 0.23 5.28
CA GLN A 124 -13.48 1.25 5.90
C GLN A 124 -13.26 1.31 7.41
N ASN A 125 -13.99 2.26 8.04
CA ASN A 125 -13.92 2.48 9.50
C ASN A 125 -12.50 2.79 9.99
N VAL A 126 -11.75 3.51 9.14
CA VAL A 126 -10.41 3.96 9.48
C VAL A 126 -10.47 5.23 10.32
N THR A 127 -9.61 5.32 11.32
CA THR A 127 -9.40 6.58 12.04
C THR A 127 -8.77 7.58 11.08
N PRO A 128 -9.32 8.81 10.95
CA PRO A 128 -8.71 9.83 10.12
C PRO A 128 -7.27 10.08 10.54
N MET A 129 -6.34 9.82 9.63
CA MET A 129 -4.91 9.99 9.84
C MET A 129 -4.33 10.67 8.62
N THR A 130 -3.48 11.66 8.85
CA THR A 130 -2.73 12.30 7.77
C THR A 130 -1.26 11.94 7.88
N TYR A 131 -0.58 11.88 6.74
CA TYR A 131 0.86 11.63 6.71
C TYR A 131 1.61 12.61 7.61
N GLU A 132 1.24 13.89 7.54
CA GLU A 132 1.84 14.98 8.31
C GLU A 132 1.65 14.83 9.82
N SER A 133 0.58 14.14 10.26
CA SER A 133 0.34 13.90 11.70
C SER A 133 1.22 12.78 12.27
N VAL A 134 1.78 11.94 11.41
CA VAL A 134 2.61 10.79 11.80
C VAL A 134 4.10 11.13 11.74
N VAL A 135 4.50 11.95 10.77
CA VAL A 135 5.90 12.31 10.56
C VAL A 135 6.31 13.42 11.51
N PRO A 136 7.39 13.25 12.28
CA PRO A 136 7.92 14.32 13.14
C PRO A 136 8.24 15.58 12.33
N GLN A 137 7.78 16.73 12.81
CA GLN A 137 8.03 18.03 12.17
C GLN A 137 9.37 18.67 12.59
N LYS A 138 9.97 18.17 13.65
CA LYS A 138 11.26 18.65 14.18
C LYS A 138 12.16 17.46 14.49
N TRP A 139 13.40 17.57 14.07
CA TRP A 139 14.45 16.62 14.32
C TRP A 139 15.45 17.21 15.29
N ASN A 140 15.91 16.44 16.27
CA ASN A 140 16.99 16.87 17.16
C ASN A 140 18.35 16.65 16.53
N GLU A 141 18.47 15.60 15.73
CA GLU A 141 19.73 15.19 15.10
C GLU A 141 19.45 14.60 13.71
N GLU A 142 20.41 14.75 12.81
CA GLU A 142 20.34 14.23 11.44
C GLU A 142 21.65 13.48 11.14
N PHE A 143 21.52 12.27 10.61
CA PHE A 143 22.66 11.44 10.22
C PHE A 143 22.56 11.06 8.73
N CYS A 144 23.67 11.24 8.02
CA CYS A 144 23.80 10.83 6.62
C CYS A 144 24.69 9.60 6.50
N PHE A 145 24.22 8.58 5.81
CA PHE A 145 24.97 7.35 5.58
C PHE A 145 25.05 7.02 4.09
N HIS A 146 26.17 6.43 3.67
CA HIS A 146 26.24 5.80 2.36
C HIS A 146 25.38 4.52 2.39
N ARG A 147 24.29 4.50 1.61
CA ARG A 147 23.26 3.47 1.69
C ARG A 147 23.80 2.04 1.60
N LYS A 148 24.75 1.77 0.68
CA LYS A 148 25.29 0.40 0.48
C LYS A 148 26.03 -0.10 1.70
N ASP A 149 26.86 0.73 2.28
CA ASP A 149 27.70 0.38 3.44
C ASP A 149 26.84 0.20 4.68
N PHE A 150 25.88 1.10 4.88
CA PHE A 150 24.91 1.01 5.98
C PHE A 150 24.09 -0.27 5.93
N VAL A 151 23.51 -0.61 4.75
CA VAL A 151 22.76 -1.86 4.56
C VAL A 151 23.64 -3.08 4.80
N GLN A 152 24.90 -3.05 4.36
CA GLN A 152 25.84 -4.14 4.57
C GLN A 152 26.16 -4.34 6.07
N ALA A 153 26.41 -3.25 6.79
CA ALA A 153 26.63 -3.29 8.24
C ALA A 153 25.43 -3.84 8.99
N LEU A 154 24.20 -3.39 8.66
CA LEU A 154 22.98 -3.93 9.25
C LEU A 154 22.79 -5.43 8.97
N LYS A 155 23.12 -5.93 7.79
CA LYS A 155 23.07 -7.36 7.48
C LYS A 155 24.02 -8.18 8.34
N TYR A 156 25.23 -7.69 8.59
CA TYR A 156 26.19 -8.35 9.49
C TYR A 156 25.66 -8.38 10.93
N LEU A 157 25.16 -7.25 11.42
CA LEU A 157 24.57 -7.16 12.76
C LEU A 157 23.39 -8.11 12.94
N LEU A 158 22.48 -8.16 11.97
CA LEU A 158 21.34 -9.08 11.99
C LEU A 158 21.76 -10.55 12.02
N ALA A 159 22.84 -10.91 11.32
CA ALA A 159 23.38 -12.26 11.36
C ALA A 159 23.96 -12.61 12.75
N CYS A 160 24.50 -11.63 13.48
CA CYS A 160 25.08 -11.81 14.82
C CYS A 160 24.02 -11.84 15.94
N ILE A 161 22.92 -11.11 15.80
CA ILE A 161 21.89 -10.99 16.83
C ILE A 161 21.15 -12.31 17.08
N GLY A 162 21.07 -13.19 16.06
CA GLY A 162 20.36 -14.45 16.17
C GLY A 162 18.83 -14.26 16.21
N LYS A 163 18.11 -15.31 16.63
CA LYS A 163 16.65 -15.27 16.81
C LYS A 163 16.34 -14.76 18.22
N THR A 164 16.15 -13.47 18.37
CA THR A 164 15.67 -12.85 19.62
C THR A 164 14.26 -12.30 19.42
N ASP A 165 13.46 -12.25 20.49
CA ASP A 165 12.10 -11.72 20.44
C ASP A 165 12.07 -10.20 20.20
N LYS A 166 13.16 -9.49 20.52
CA LYS A 166 13.27 -8.03 20.38
C LYS A 166 14.65 -7.64 19.86
N PRO A 167 14.94 -7.85 18.58
CA PRO A 167 16.21 -7.43 18.00
C PRO A 167 16.26 -5.90 17.92
N TYR A 168 17.31 -5.30 18.45
CA TYR A 168 17.59 -3.86 18.30
C TYR A 168 19.06 -3.62 17.99
N VAL A 169 19.33 -2.51 17.32
CA VAL A 169 20.67 -2.00 17.03
C VAL A 169 20.77 -0.61 17.64
N ARG A 170 21.80 -0.37 18.44
CA ARG A 170 22.11 0.93 19.03
C ARG A 170 23.18 1.62 18.20
N PHE A 171 22.98 2.88 17.90
CA PHE A 171 23.95 3.77 17.26
C PHE A 171 24.51 4.70 18.33
N GLU A 172 25.85 4.75 18.45
CA GLU A 172 26.59 5.63 19.36
C GLU A 172 27.54 6.50 18.57
#